data_c5135ca334e70f20fbefbc81f8ea6a2e
#
_entry.id   c5135ca334e70f20fbefbc81f8ea6a2e
#
_cell.length_a   1.000
_cell.length_b   1.000
_cell.length_c   1.000
_cell.angle_alpha   90.00
_cell.angle_beta   90.00
_cell.angle_gamma   90.00
#
_symmetry.space_group_name_H-M   'P 1'
#
loop_
_entity.id
_entity.type
_entity.pdbx_description
1 polymer ?
#
loop_
_entity_poly.entity_id
_entity_poly.type
_entity_poly.pdbx_seq_one_letter_code
_entity_poly.pdbx_strand_id
1 'polypeptide(L)'
;MGSDDGQILTGRNVFLMLVVFFGIMLVANITMAYYAVATFPGLASDNAYAEGVAYDQEIAAARAQQALGWKVEATITRIAPGRSAFSVTQSDAAGNPAEGLEVAAIFEHPSDRARDRRFVLAEVAPGIYRGEFAIDRGEWDLFIEMTQAGERKFRSHSRIEIDDRNSGE
;
A
#
# COMPACT_ATOMS: atom_id res chain seq x y z
N MET A 1 45.01 53.65 26.95
CA MET A 1 45.92 53.08 25.92
C MET A 1 45.61 51.59 25.91
N GLY A 2 44.55 51.23 25.17
CA GLY A 2 44.10 49.83 25.02
C GLY A 2 44.90 49.14 23.92
N SER A 3 45.64 48.13 24.27
CA SER A 3 46.32 47.26 23.30
C SER A 3 45.26 46.43 22.59
N ASP A 4 45.06 46.80 21.34
CA ASP A 4 44.23 46.03 20.40
C ASP A 4 45.11 44.84 19.95
N ASP A 5 45.04 43.72 20.70
CA ASP A 5 45.63 42.47 20.28
C ASP A 5 44.80 41.89 19.12
N GLY A 6 45.00 42.48 17.94
CA GLY A 6 44.50 41.90 16.70
C GLY A 6 45.03 40.49 16.54
N GLN A 7 44.25 39.50 16.83
CA GLN A 7 44.58 38.10 16.56
C GLN A 7 44.84 37.94 15.06
N ILE A 8 46.11 37.87 14.71
CA ILE A 8 46.58 37.65 13.34
C ILE A 8 46.14 36.24 12.94
N LEU A 9 45.09 36.16 12.13
CA LEU A 9 44.64 34.88 11.57
C LEU A 9 45.75 34.29 10.70
N THR A 10 46.44 33.31 11.24
CA THR A 10 47.47 32.58 10.51
C THR A 10 46.80 31.67 9.47
N GLY A 11 47.36 31.52 8.26
CA GLY A 11 46.80 30.67 7.21
C GLY A 11 46.47 29.25 7.68
N ARG A 12 47.23 28.73 8.68
CA ARG A 12 46.93 27.44 9.33
C ARG A 12 45.63 27.45 10.14
N ASN A 13 45.30 28.58 10.78
CA ASN A 13 44.02 28.69 11.52
C ASN A 13 42.86 28.79 10.57
N VAL A 14 42.97 29.50 9.46
CA VAL A 14 41.97 29.58 8.40
C VAL A 14 41.75 28.20 7.78
N PHE A 15 42.82 27.47 7.48
CA PHE A 15 42.74 26.12 6.97
C PHE A 15 42.03 25.18 7.94
N LEU A 16 42.37 25.24 9.24
CA LEU A 16 41.73 24.46 10.28
C LEU A 16 40.22 24.77 10.40
N MET A 17 39.84 26.06 10.35
CA MET A 17 38.43 26.46 10.35
C MET A 17 37.65 25.88 9.16
N LEU A 18 38.26 25.91 7.97
CA LEU A 18 37.64 25.30 6.78
C LEU A 18 37.48 23.80 6.92
N VAL A 19 38.51 23.09 7.41
CA VAL A 19 38.41 21.63 7.64
C VAL A 19 37.31 21.29 8.65
N VAL A 20 37.21 22.03 9.75
CA VAL A 20 36.16 21.84 10.76
C VAL A 20 34.79 22.15 10.14
N PHE A 21 34.62 23.23 9.43
CA PHE A 21 33.39 23.62 8.78
C PHE A 21 32.89 22.55 7.79
N PHE A 22 33.75 22.11 6.88
CA PHE A 22 33.41 21.07 5.91
C PHE A 22 33.22 19.72 6.58
N GLY A 23 33.97 19.43 7.64
CA GLY A 23 33.77 18.20 8.45
C GLY A 23 32.39 18.12 9.07
N ILE A 24 31.93 19.22 9.67
CA ILE A 24 30.56 19.29 10.24
C ILE A 24 29.51 19.12 9.14
N MET A 25 29.67 19.82 8.00
CA MET A 25 28.76 19.65 6.88
C MET A 25 28.70 18.22 6.36
N LEU A 26 29.86 17.57 6.25
CA LEU A 26 29.94 16.18 5.78
C LEU A 26 29.22 15.23 6.74
N VAL A 27 29.45 15.36 8.05
CA VAL A 27 28.79 14.55 9.08
C VAL A 27 27.27 14.76 9.02
N ALA A 28 26.80 16.00 8.92
CA ALA A 28 25.36 16.30 8.80
C ALA A 28 24.74 15.64 7.57
N ASN A 29 25.41 15.74 6.41
CA ASN A 29 24.92 15.14 5.16
C ASN A 29 24.90 13.60 5.21
N ILE A 30 25.94 12.97 5.77
CA ILE A 30 25.99 11.52 5.96
C ILE A 30 24.86 11.06 6.88
N THR A 31 24.66 11.78 7.99
CA THR A 31 23.57 11.47 8.93
C THR A 31 22.20 11.57 8.26
N MET A 32 21.99 12.65 7.49
CA MET A 32 20.74 12.82 6.73
C MET A 32 20.54 11.70 5.69
N ALA A 33 21.59 11.35 4.94
CA ALA A 33 21.55 10.27 3.98
C ALA A 33 21.24 8.90 4.65
N TYR A 34 21.86 8.63 5.80
CA TYR A 34 21.57 7.42 6.57
C TYR A 34 20.10 7.34 6.99
N TYR A 35 19.55 8.41 7.58
CA TYR A 35 18.13 8.41 7.94
C TYR A 35 17.22 8.34 6.73
N ALA A 36 17.55 9.02 5.63
CA ALA A 36 16.78 8.94 4.41
C ALA A 36 16.67 7.51 3.88
N VAL A 37 17.77 6.75 3.89
CA VAL A 37 17.78 5.34 3.46
C VAL A 37 17.10 4.43 4.49
N ALA A 38 17.35 4.65 5.78
CA ALA A 38 16.82 3.81 6.87
C ALA A 38 15.30 3.96 7.05
N THR A 39 14.76 5.15 6.73
CA THR A 39 13.32 5.44 6.84
C THR A 39 12.58 5.32 5.51
N PHE A 40 13.30 4.98 4.42
CA PHE A 40 12.72 4.89 3.09
C PHE A 40 11.74 3.69 3.01
N PRO A 41 10.44 3.90 2.82
CA PRO A 41 9.43 2.83 2.82
C PRO A 41 9.44 1.98 1.54
N GLY A 42 10.45 2.12 0.70
CA GLY A 42 10.55 1.48 -0.61
C GLY A 42 10.07 2.39 -1.75
N LEU A 43 10.45 2.05 -2.97
CA LEU A 43 9.96 2.72 -4.18
C LEU A 43 8.49 2.33 -4.41
N ALA A 44 7.66 3.29 -4.77
CA ALA A 44 6.29 3.04 -5.22
C ALA A 44 6.30 2.25 -6.55
N SER A 45 7.39 2.35 -7.31
CA SER A 45 7.64 1.52 -8.50
C SER A 45 9.13 1.26 -8.69
N ASP A 46 9.48 0.01 -8.99
CA ASP A 46 10.86 -0.41 -9.24
C ASP A 46 11.36 -0.04 -10.64
N ASN A 47 10.47 0.30 -11.57
CA ASN A 47 10.85 0.63 -12.95
C ASN A 47 9.70 1.30 -13.74
N ALA A 48 9.84 2.57 -14.11
CA ALA A 48 8.86 3.30 -14.92
C ALA A 48 8.55 2.66 -16.29
N TYR A 49 9.50 1.90 -16.87
CA TYR A 49 9.28 1.14 -18.10
C TYR A 49 8.39 -0.09 -17.86
N ALA A 50 8.61 -0.80 -16.76
CA ALA A 50 7.76 -1.93 -16.37
C ALA A 50 6.32 -1.47 -16.07
N GLU A 51 6.15 -0.25 -15.51
CA GLU A 51 4.82 0.35 -15.33
C GLU A 51 4.10 0.61 -16.65
N GLY A 52 4.78 1.08 -17.69
CA GLY A 52 4.18 1.29 -19.01
C GLY A 52 3.68 -0.03 -19.63
N VAL A 53 4.46 -1.11 -19.52
CA VAL A 53 4.04 -2.44 -20.00
C VAL A 53 2.93 -3.02 -19.13
N ALA A 54 2.98 -2.84 -17.82
CA ALA A 54 1.95 -3.28 -16.90
C ALA A 54 0.62 -2.53 -17.13
N TYR A 55 0.66 -1.26 -17.54
CA TYR A 55 -0.52 -0.47 -17.82
C TYR A 55 -1.33 -1.01 -19.00
N ASP A 56 -0.67 -1.41 -20.10
CA ASP A 56 -1.36 -2.03 -21.25
C ASP A 56 -1.98 -3.38 -20.86
N GLN A 57 -1.30 -4.18 -20.04
CA GLN A 57 -1.83 -5.43 -19.52
C GLN A 57 -3.03 -5.20 -18.59
N GLU A 58 -3.01 -4.17 -17.76
CA GLU A 58 -4.10 -3.83 -16.86
C GLU A 58 -5.33 -3.35 -17.64
N ILE A 59 -5.15 -2.57 -18.73
CA ILE A 59 -6.24 -2.17 -19.64
C ILE A 59 -6.85 -3.40 -20.33
N ALA A 60 -6.01 -4.33 -20.80
CA ALA A 60 -6.48 -5.55 -21.42
C ALA A 60 -7.27 -6.42 -20.42
N ALA A 61 -6.77 -6.55 -19.18
CA ALA A 61 -7.44 -7.27 -18.11
C ALA A 61 -8.77 -6.61 -17.72
N ALA A 62 -8.84 -5.27 -17.66
CA ALA A 62 -10.07 -4.53 -17.36
C ALA A 62 -11.13 -4.74 -18.46
N ARG A 63 -10.72 -4.76 -19.74
CA ARG A 63 -11.63 -5.06 -20.85
C ARG A 63 -12.15 -6.50 -20.81
N ALA A 64 -11.25 -7.46 -20.51
CA ALA A 64 -11.63 -8.87 -20.35
C ALA A 64 -12.61 -9.03 -19.17
N GLN A 65 -12.35 -8.37 -18.04
CA GLN A 65 -13.25 -8.35 -16.88
C GLN A 65 -14.63 -7.79 -17.24
N GLN A 66 -14.71 -6.67 -17.97
CA GLN A 66 -15.96 -6.10 -18.42
C GLN A 66 -16.75 -7.05 -19.33
N ALA A 67 -16.05 -7.79 -20.20
CA ALA A 67 -16.68 -8.77 -21.09
C ALA A 67 -17.30 -9.96 -20.35
N LEU A 68 -16.81 -10.30 -19.13
CA LEU A 68 -17.43 -11.35 -18.29
C LEU A 68 -18.80 -10.97 -17.77
N GLY A 69 -19.12 -9.67 -17.70
CA GLY A 69 -20.40 -9.19 -17.17
C GLY A 69 -20.67 -9.57 -15.73
N TRP A 70 -19.62 -9.85 -14.93
CA TRP A 70 -19.77 -10.26 -13.54
C TRP A 70 -20.30 -9.13 -12.67
N LYS A 71 -21.23 -9.52 -11.80
CA LYS A 71 -21.72 -8.68 -10.71
C LYS A 71 -21.04 -9.14 -9.44
N VAL A 72 -20.35 -8.23 -8.77
CA VAL A 72 -19.61 -8.52 -7.53
C VAL A 72 -20.07 -7.50 -6.49
N GLU A 73 -20.58 -8.00 -5.38
CA GLU A 73 -21.00 -7.21 -4.23
C GLU A 73 -20.16 -7.60 -3.03
N ALA A 74 -19.64 -6.61 -2.32
CA ALA A 74 -18.83 -6.84 -1.13
C ALA A 74 -19.43 -6.12 0.06
N THR A 75 -19.50 -6.81 1.19
CA THR A 75 -20.01 -6.25 2.44
C THR A 75 -19.02 -6.52 3.56
N ILE A 76 -18.71 -5.49 4.34
CA ILE A 76 -17.92 -5.59 5.56
C ILE A 76 -18.86 -5.36 6.73
N THR A 77 -18.91 -6.33 7.64
CA THR A 77 -19.72 -6.23 8.86
C THR A 77 -18.83 -6.40 10.08
N ARG A 78 -18.89 -5.47 11.01
CA ARG A 78 -18.17 -5.61 12.27
C ARG A 78 -18.83 -6.66 13.15
N ILE A 79 -18.06 -7.62 13.63
CA ILE A 79 -18.53 -8.72 14.49
C ILE A 79 -18.05 -8.58 15.93
N ALA A 80 -16.92 -7.88 16.16
CA ALA A 80 -16.38 -7.60 17.49
C ALA A 80 -15.39 -6.42 17.40
N PRO A 81 -14.97 -5.81 18.53
CA PRO A 81 -13.92 -4.82 18.54
C PRO A 81 -12.65 -5.35 17.85
N GLY A 82 -12.19 -4.66 16.80
CA GLY A 82 -11.02 -5.06 15.99
C GLY A 82 -11.21 -6.27 15.09
N ARG A 83 -12.43 -6.84 14.96
CA ARG A 83 -12.75 -7.96 14.07
C ARG A 83 -13.92 -7.64 13.17
N SER A 84 -13.78 -7.93 11.90
CA SER A 84 -14.81 -7.74 10.88
C SER A 84 -15.02 -9.04 10.08
N ALA A 85 -16.25 -9.31 9.72
CA ALA A 85 -16.60 -10.31 8.72
C ALA A 85 -16.67 -9.64 7.35
N PHE A 86 -16.13 -10.30 6.36
CA PHE A 86 -16.17 -9.87 4.97
C PHE A 86 -16.94 -10.91 4.15
N SER A 87 -17.89 -10.45 3.38
CA SER A 87 -18.68 -11.29 2.49
C SER A 87 -18.60 -10.72 1.08
N VAL A 88 -18.28 -11.58 0.13
CA VAL A 88 -18.30 -11.25 -1.30
C VAL A 88 -19.29 -12.18 -1.99
N THR A 89 -20.19 -11.61 -2.77
CA THR A 89 -21.10 -12.35 -3.63
C THR A 89 -20.74 -12.11 -5.07
N GLN A 90 -20.58 -13.16 -5.86
CA GLN A 90 -20.28 -13.09 -7.28
C GLN A 90 -21.34 -13.83 -8.09
N SER A 91 -21.76 -13.22 -9.20
CA SER A 91 -22.59 -13.88 -10.22
C SER A 91 -22.23 -13.35 -11.62
N ASP A 92 -22.52 -14.17 -12.63
CA ASP A 92 -22.44 -13.73 -14.04
C ASP A 92 -23.65 -12.85 -14.44
N ALA A 93 -23.71 -12.45 -15.69
CA ALA A 93 -24.81 -11.62 -16.21
C ALA A 93 -26.20 -12.32 -16.15
N ALA A 94 -26.22 -13.67 -16.10
CA ALA A 94 -27.43 -14.47 -15.99
C ALA A 94 -27.82 -14.76 -14.53
N GLY A 95 -26.97 -14.37 -13.57
CA GLY A 95 -27.19 -14.60 -12.15
C GLY A 95 -26.59 -15.91 -11.62
N ASN A 96 -25.83 -16.64 -12.44
CA ASN A 96 -25.18 -17.88 -12.00
C ASN A 96 -23.83 -17.60 -11.37
N PRO A 97 -23.42 -18.34 -10.31
CA PRO A 97 -22.08 -18.23 -9.75
C PRO A 97 -21.04 -18.84 -10.71
N ALA A 98 -19.85 -18.24 -10.78
CA ALA A 98 -18.72 -18.89 -11.43
C ALA A 98 -18.10 -19.91 -10.48
N GLU A 99 -17.73 -21.07 -11.01
CA GLU A 99 -17.13 -22.15 -10.23
C GLU A 99 -15.61 -22.05 -10.17
N GLY A 100 -15.03 -22.55 -9.08
CA GLY A 100 -13.59 -22.70 -8.92
C GLY A 100 -12.83 -21.39 -8.78
N LEU A 101 -13.45 -20.37 -8.19
CA LEU A 101 -12.81 -19.10 -7.90
C LEU A 101 -12.04 -19.15 -6.58
N GLU A 102 -10.84 -18.62 -6.58
CA GLU A 102 -10.14 -18.17 -5.38
C GLU A 102 -10.40 -16.69 -5.22
N VAL A 103 -10.99 -16.29 -4.11
CA VAL A 103 -11.32 -14.89 -3.81
C VAL A 103 -10.43 -14.38 -2.68
N ALA A 104 -9.73 -13.30 -2.92
CA ALA A 104 -8.88 -12.65 -1.93
C ALA A 104 -9.30 -11.20 -1.70
N ALA A 105 -9.32 -10.79 -0.44
CA ALA A 105 -9.39 -9.40 -0.03
C ALA A 105 -7.99 -8.91 0.37
N ILE A 106 -7.52 -7.84 -0.25
CA ILE A 106 -6.21 -7.24 -0.01
C ILE A 106 -6.45 -5.83 0.52
N PHE A 107 -5.91 -5.56 1.68
CA PHE A 107 -5.96 -4.25 2.33
C PHE A 107 -4.56 -3.65 2.27
N GLU A 108 -4.42 -2.57 1.53
CA GLU A 108 -3.18 -1.82 1.42
C GLU A 108 -3.29 -0.51 2.22
N HIS A 109 -2.29 -0.25 3.07
CA HIS A 109 -2.28 0.98 3.85
C HIS A 109 -1.67 2.12 3.02
N PRO A 110 -2.33 3.30 2.92
CA PRO A 110 -1.90 4.37 2.01
C PRO A 110 -0.46 4.88 2.20
N SER A 111 0.11 4.71 3.40
CA SER A 111 1.42 5.25 3.74
C SER A 111 2.40 4.25 4.36
N ASP A 112 2.00 2.99 4.60
CA ASP A 112 2.84 2.01 5.28
C ASP A 112 2.57 0.58 4.78
N ARG A 113 3.35 0.14 3.81
CA ARG A 113 3.26 -1.21 3.22
C ARG A 113 3.48 -2.36 4.23
N ALA A 114 4.15 -2.10 5.35
CA ALA A 114 4.34 -3.11 6.38
C ALA A 114 3.01 -3.54 7.04
N ARG A 115 1.98 -2.71 6.90
CA ARG A 115 0.63 -2.97 7.41
C ARG A 115 -0.28 -3.68 6.41
N ASP A 116 0.15 -3.85 5.17
CA ASP A 116 -0.64 -4.53 4.13
C ASP A 116 -1.01 -5.94 4.57
N ARG A 117 -2.23 -6.34 4.28
CA ARG A 117 -2.77 -7.65 4.64
C ARG A 117 -3.55 -8.26 3.46
N ARG A 118 -3.36 -9.56 3.26
CA ARG A 118 -4.10 -10.36 2.27
C ARG A 118 -4.85 -11.48 2.98
N PHE A 119 -6.13 -11.61 2.70
CA PHE A 119 -7.00 -12.64 3.24
C PHE A 119 -7.66 -13.40 2.10
N VAL A 120 -7.57 -14.72 2.11
CA VAL A 120 -8.30 -15.59 1.20
C VAL A 120 -9.65 -15.91 1.84
N LEU A 121 -10.72 -15.72 1.07
CA LEU A 121 -12.08 -15.97 1.52
C LEU A 121 -12.48 -17.42 1.21
N ALA A 122 -13.20 -18.06 2.12
CA ALA A 122 -13.75 -19.39 1.90
C ALA A 122 -15.09 -19.30 1.18
N GLU A 123 -15.32 -20.15 0.18
CA GLU A 123 -16.62 -20.31 -0.43
C GLU A 123 -17.55 -21.07 0.56
N VAL A 124 -18.62 -20.41 0.98
CA VAL A 124 -19.60 -20.95 1.94
C VAL A 124 -20.89 -21.40 1.26
N ALA A 125 -21.16 -20.90 0.08
CA ALA A 125 -22.22 -21.33 -0.83
C ALA A 125 -21.82 -20.93 -2.25
N PRO A 126 -22.40 -21.48 -3.31
CA PRO A 126 -22.07 -21.13 -4.68
C PRO A 126 -22.08 -19.62 -4.91
N GLY A 127 -20.93 -19.07 -5.28
CA GLY A 127 -20.72 -17.62 -5.51
C GLY A 127 -20.72 -16.75 -4.26
N ILE A 128 -20.73 -17.32 -3.05
CA ILE A 128 -20.70 -16.57 -1.80
C ILE A 128 -19.44 -16.93 -1.02
N TYR A 129 -18.59 -15.95 -0.84
CA TYR A 129 -17.28 -16.07 -0.19
C TYR A 129 -17.28 -15.29 1.11
N ARG A 130 -16.74 -15.88 2.18
CA ARG A 130 -16.67 -15.24 3.49
C ARG A 130 -15.31 -15.44 4.15
N GLY A 131 -14.93 -14.45 4.96
CA GLY A 131 -13.76 -14.50 5.82
C GLY A 131 -13.92 -13.55 6.99
N GLU A 132 -13.22 -13.85 8.07
CA GLU A 132 -13.08 -12.95 9.21
C GLU A 132 -11.65 -12.45 9.29
N PHE A 133 -11.47 -11.18 9.60
CA PHE A 133 -10.17 -10.59 9.72
C PHE A 133 -10.10 -9.54 10.83
N ALA A 134 -8.87 -9.30 11.30
CA ALA A 134 -8.54 -8.20 12.17
C ALA A 134 -7.75 -7.18 11.36
N ILE A 135 -8.28 -5.97 11.23
CA ILE A 135 -7.62 -4.82 10.62
C ILE A 135 -7.76 -3.64 11.55
N ASP A 136 -6.67 -2.90 11.69
CA ASP A 136 -6.64 -1.68 12.49
C ASP A 136 -7.52 -0.59 11.88
N ARG A 137 -7.93 0.35 12.72
CA ARG A 137 -8.67 1.54 12.29
C ARG A 137 -7.84 2.39 11.34
N GLY A 138 -8.53 3.06 10.43
CA GLY A 138 -7.94 4.01 9.49
C GLY A 138 -8.46 3.84 8.08
N GLU A 139 -7.85 4.59 7.19
CA GLU A 139 -8.10 4.48 5.75
C GLU A 139 -7.32 3.33 5.15
N TRP A 140 -7.97 2.58 4.26
CA TRP A 140 -7.42 1.44 3.56
C TRP A 140 -7.85 1.45 2.10
N ASP A 141 -6.93 1.10 1.23
CA ASP A 141 -7.22 0.73 -0.14
C ASP A 141 -7.54 -0.77 -0.16
N LEU A 142 -8.82 -1.09 -0.40
CA LEU A 142 -9.31 -2.46 -0.48
C LEU A 142 -9.33 -2.91 -1.93
N PHE A 143 -8.61 -3.98 -2.21
CA PHE A 143 -8.70 -4.70 -3.47
C PHE A 143 -9.41 -6.04 -3.25
N ILE A 144 -10.35 -6.36 -4.15
CA ILE A 144 -10.93 -7.69 -4.24
C ILE A 144 -10.41 -8.34 -5.51
N GLU A 145 -9.70 -9.42 -5.38
CA GLU A 145 -9.19 -10.20 -6.51
C GLU A 145 -9.88 -11.55 -6.59
N MET A 146 -10.29 -11.94 -7.79
CA MET A 146 -10.81 -13.27 -8.08
C MET A 146 -9.94 -13.94 -9.14
N THR A 147 -9.44 -15.09 -8.80
CA THR A 147 -8.55 -15.88 -9.65
C THR A 147 -9.22 -17.22 -9.98
N GLN A 148 -9.14 -17.64 -11.24
CA GLN A 148 -9.63 -18.94 -11.69
C GLN A 148 -8.52 -19.65 -12.44
N ALA A 149 -8.18 -20.86 -12.04
CA ALA A 149 -7.09 -21.65 -12.61
C ALA A 149 -5.75 -20.89 -12.67
N GLY A 150 -5.46 -20.06 -11.66
CA GLY A 150 -4.22 -19.26 -11.58
C GLY A 150 -4.24 -17.97 -12.40
N GLU A 151 -5.30 -17.67 -13.13
CA GLU A 151 -5.46 -16.44 -13.90
C GLU A 151 -6.40 -15.47 -13.20
N ARG A 152 -5.99 -14.19 -13.03
CA ARG A 152 -6.84 -13.14 -12.47
C ARG A 152 -7.97 -12.80 -13.45
N LYS A 153 -9.19 -13.04 -13.05
CA LYS A 153 -10.41 -12.76 -13.83
C LYS A 153 -11.09 -11.45 -13.43
N PHE A 154 -10.94 -11.07 -12.16
CA PHE A 154 -11.59 -9.86 -11.63
C PHE A 154 -10.68 -9.16 -10.64
N ARG A 155 -10.68 -7.84 -10.67
CA ARG A 155 -10.09 -6.99 -9.65
C ARG A 155 -10.95 -5.73 -9.49
N SER A 156 -11.28 -5.39 -8.25
CA SER A 156 -11.86 -4.10 -7.90
C SER A 156 -10.97 -3.37 -6.91
N HIS A 157 -11.05 -2.05 -6.90
CA HIS A 157 -10.38 -1.18 -5.96
C HIS A 157 -11.40 -0.23 -5.35
N SER A 158 -11.38 -0.11 -4.04
CA SER A 158 -12.22 0.84 -3.29
C SER A 158 -11.43 1.38 -2.12
N ARG A 159 -11.52 2.68 -1.87
CA ARG A 159 -11.00 3.27 -0.64
C ARG A 159 -12.05 3.20 0.43
N ILE A 160 -11.71 2.65 1.58
CA ILE A 160 -12.61 2.45 2.71
C ILE A 160 -12.01 3.01 3.98
N GLU A 161 -12.88 3.45 4.88
CA GLU A 161 -12.51 3.82 6.24
C GLU A 161 -13.02 2.76 7.22
N ILE A 162 -12.13 2.22 8.04
CA ILE A 162 -12.49 1.29 9.12
C ILE A 162 -12.52 2.08 10.42
N ASP A 163 -13.73 2.33 10.92
CA ASP A 163 -13.96 2.99 12.21
C ASP A 163 -14.80 2.11 13.14
N ASP A 164 -15.02 2.59 14.38
CA ASP A 164 -15.82 1.87 15.37
C ASP A 164 -17.33 1.97 15.13
N ARG A 165 -17.77 2.80 14.19
CA ARG A 165 -19.19 3.16 14.00
C ARG A 165 -19.85 2.41 12.83
N ASN A 166 -19.08 1.73 11.99
CA ASN A 166 -19.66 1.05 10.83
C ASN A 166 -20.28 -0.30 11.23
N SER A 167 -21.36 -0.23 12.00
CA SER A 167 -22.26 -1.34 12.27
C SER A 167 -23.55 -1.06 11.52
N GLY A 168 -23.60 -1.45 10.23
CA GLY A 168 -24.83 -1.64 9.47
C GLY A 168 -25.71 -0.41 9.22
N GLU A 169 -25.60 0.20 8.06
CA GLU A 169 -26.73 0.71 7.31
C GLU A 169 -26.81 -0.02 5.98
#